data_4d188c509360d4884a25cbecfb2dcb04
#
_entry.id   4d188c509360d4884a25cbecfb2dcb04
#
_cell.length_a   1.000
_cell.length_b   1.000
_cell.length_c   1.000
_cell.angle_alpha   90.00
_cell.angle_beta   90.00
_cell.angle_gamma   90.00
#
_symmetry.space_group_name_H-M   'P 1'
#
loop_
_entity.id
_entity.type
_entity.pdbx_description
1 polymer ?
#
loop_
_entity_poly.entity_id
_entity_poly.type
_entity_poly.pdbx_seq_one_letter_code
_entity_poly.pdbx_strand_id
1 'polypeptide(L)'
;MERKSNHFSGQLGFVLAAAGSAVGVGNLWRFPYLAAKDGGGLFLIIYFMLVLTFGFTLLTSDIAIGRRTQKSAIGAYAEMKPKWKFLGILTFLVPVLIMTYYAVIGGWITKYAVVYLTGQAKAAAADDYFTSFITSSTSPVIFALIFMGVTAFIVYNGVQDGIEKVSKWMMPVLLVLVVIISIYSLTLKHTDSSGQVHTGIQGFLYYLTPNLEGLTVQRFLQILLDAMSQLFFSLSVSMGIMITYGSYVKPDVDLNKAVNQIEIFDTGVAFLAGAMIIPAVFVFSGTERMGAGPSLMFVSLPKVFAAMGKAGIFVGILFFVTAIFATLSSCISVLESIVANCMEIFHTGRKKTVSVLSAVYLAASAIIALGYSIFYVEVELPNGSTGQLLDIMDYISNSVMMPFIALLSTILIGWVMTPDYVIDEMERNGSRFRRKKLYRIMIRYVAPVMMFILFLQSTGVLS
;
A
#
# COMPACT_ATOMS: atom_id res chain seq x y z
N MET A 1 -19.15 11.42 30.95
CA MET A 1 -18.14 10.67 30.19
C MET A 1 -17.77 11.54 29.00
N GLU A 2 -16.57 12.14 29.02
CA GLU A 2 -16.04 12.90 27.88
C GLU A 2 -16.05 12.02 26.64
N ARG A 3 -16.67 12.49 25.57
CA ARG A 3 -16.50 11.92 24.23
C ARG A 3 -15.01 12.03 23.91
N LYS A 4 -14.23 10.96 24.11
CA LYS A 4 -12.85 10.91 23.59
C LYS A 4 -12.93 11.32 22.11
N SER A 5 -12.21 12.37 21.77
CA SER A 5 -12.26 13.01 20.45
C SER A 5 -11.86 11.99 19.38
N ASN A 6 -12.71 11.77 18.39
CA ASN A 6 -12.40 10.95 17.21
C ASN A 6 -11.46 11.68 16.22
N HIS A 7 -10.80 12.76 16.64
CA HIS A 7 -9.88 13.55 15.82
C HIS A 7 -8.43 13.22 16.17
N PHE A 8 -7.55 13.36 15.20
CA PHE A 8 -6.11 13.36 15.43
C PHE A 8 -5.71 14.49 16.37
N SER A 9 -4.64 14.29 17.15
CA SER A 9 -4.17 15.32 18.09
C SER A 9 -3.67 16.59 17.38
N GLY A 10 -3.12 16.43 16.15
CA GLY A 10 -2.60 17.52 15.32
C GLY A 10 -2.09 17.00 13.98
N GLN A 11 -1.44 17.89 13.21
CA GLN A 11 -0.94 17.61 11.86
C GLN A 11 0.02 16.40 11.83
N LEU A 12 0.99 16.32 12.75
CA LEU A 12 1.97 15.23 12.75
C LEU A 12 1.33 13.86 12.95
N GLY A 13 0.35 13.75 13.85
CA GLY A 13 -0.38 12.50 14.07
C GLY A 13 -1.16 12.05 12.84
N PHE A 14 -1.83 12.99 12.18
CA PHE A 14 -2.52 12.73 10.91
C PHE A 14 -1.55 12.29 9.81
N VAL A 15 -0.46 13.05 9.60
CA VAL A 15 0.52 12.76 8.54
C VAL A 15 1.14 11.38 8.74
N LEU A 16 1.57 11.03 9.96
CA LEU A 16 2.19 9.73 10.21
C LEU A 16 1.19 8.56 10.09
N ALA A 17 -0.06 8.75 10.47
CA ALA A 17 -1.10 7.74 10.27
C ALA A 17 -1.42 7.55 8.78
N ALA A 18 -1.59 8.65 8.03
CA ALA A 18 -1.88 8.60 6.59
C ALA A 18 -0.68 8.07 5.78
N ALA A 19 0.55 8.52 6.11
CA ALA A 19 1.77 7.98 5.52
C ALA A 19 1.94 6.49 5.86
N GLY A 20 1.60 6.07 7.08
CA GLY A 20 1.60 4.66 7.46
C GLY A 20 0.56 3.81 6.72
N SER A 21 -0.55 4.43 6.31
CA SER A 21 -1.49 3.77 5.41
C SER A 21 -0.95 3.62 3.99
N ALA A 22 -0.27 4.66 3.49
CA ALA A 22 0.32 4.68 2.16
C ALA A 22 1.53 3.73 2.06
N VAL A 23 2.43 3.75 3.04
CA VAL A 23 3.58 2.84 3.10
C VAL A 23 3.12 1.44 3.47
N GLY A 24 3.00 0.59 2.48
CA GLY A 24 2.55 -0.79 2.64
C GLY A 24 3.50 -1.81 2.02
N VAL A 25 3.00 -3.02 1.90
CA VAL A 25 3.74 -4.13 1.27
C VAL A 25 4.08 -3.80 -0.19
N GLY A 26 3.23 -3.02 -0.87
CA GLY A 26 3.46 -2.58 -2.24
C GLY A 26 4.77 -1.82 -2.45
N ASN A 27 5.20 -1.02 -1.46
CA ASN A 27 6.48 -0.32 -1.51
C ASN A 27 7.67 -1.28 -1.37
N LEU A 28 7.48 -2.44 -0.69
CA LEU A 28 8.55 -3.40 -0.39
C LEU A 28 8.69 -4.53 -1.41
N TRP A 29 7.65 -4.86 -2.19
CA TRP A 29 7.77 -5.94 -3.17
C TRP A 29 7.42 -5.51 -4.60
N ARG A 30 6.33 -4.73 -4.79
CA ARG A 30 5.87 -4.37 -6.13
C ARG A 30 6.70 -3.24 -6.73
N PHE A 31 6.96 -2.20 -5.96
CA PHE A 31 7.75 -1.05 -6.43
C PHE A 31 9.17 -1.44 -6.86
N PRO A 32 9.98 -2.16 -6.03
CA PRO A 32 11.31 -2.60 -6.45
C PRO A 32 11.29 -3.51 -7.68
N TYR A 33 10.32 -4.43 -7.75
CA TYR A 33 10.14 -5.30 -8.90
C TYR A 33 9.87 -4.52 -10.18
N LEU A 34 8.90 -3.59 -10.15
CA LEU A 34 8.56 -2.77 -11.32
C LEU A 34 9.74 -1.87 -11.72
N ALA A 35 10.40 -1.25 -10.76
CA ALA A 35 11.56 -0.42 -11.05
C ALA A 35 12.68 -1.23 -11.73
N ALA A 36 12.97 -2.45 -11.28
CA ALA A 36 13.95 -3.30 -11.92
C ALA A 36 13.52 -3.77 -13.32
N LYS A 37 12.25 -4.17 -13.48
CA LYS A 37 11.66 -4.66 -14.73
C LYS A 37 11.55 -3.56 -15.80
N ASP A 38 11.21 -2.33 -15.39
CA ASP A 38 10.77 -1.25 -16.27
C ASP A 38 11.83 -0.18 -16.53
N GLY A 39 13.09 -0.60 -16.54
CA GLY A 39 14.20 0.23 -16.99
C GLY A 39 14.78 1.15 -15.91
N GLY A 40 14.70 0.78 -14.63
CA GLY A 40 15.38 1.46 -13.52
C GLY A 40 15.00 2.93 -13.43
N GLY A 41 15.95 3.81 -13.73
CA GLY A 41 15.76 5.25 -13.65
C GLY A 41 14.65 5.81 -14.55
N LEU A 42 14.30 5.15 -15.66
CA LEU A 42 13.17 5.54 -16.50
C LEU A 42 11.84 5.40 -15.73
N PHE A 43 11.63 4.26 -15.07
CA PHE A 43 10.49 4.04 -14.20
C PHE A 43 10.44 5.09 -13.08
N LEU A 44 11.58 5.38 -12.44
CA LEU A 44 11.65 6.39 -11.37
C LEU A 44 11.23 7.77 -11.83
N ILE A 45 11.71 8.23 -12.99
CA ILE A 45 11.34 9.54 -13.54
C ILE A 45 9.83 9.61 -13.78
N ILE A 46 9.26 8.59 -14.43
CA ILE A 46 7.81 8.52 -14.68
C ILE A 46 7.04 8.49 -13.38
N TYR A 47 7.45 7.66 -12.42
CA TYR A 47 6.81 7.53 -11.12
C TYR A 47 6.81 8.86 -10.34
N PHE A 48 7.94 9.55 -10.26
CA PHE A 48 8.01 10.87 -9.58
C PHE A 48 7.16 11.94 -10.26
N MET A 49 7.10 11.95 -11.60
CA MET A 49 6.18 12.85 -12.32
C MET A 49 4.73 12.55 -11.98
N LEU A 50 4.36 11.27 -11.91
CA LEU A 50 3.00 10.85 -11.54
C LEU A 50 2.67 11.17 -10.08
N VAL A 51 3.59 11.03 -9.15
CA VAL A 51 3.40 11.45 -7.74
C VAL A 51 3.00 12.91 -7.68
N LEU A 52 3.79 13.79 -8.33
CA LEU A 52 3.60 15.25 -8.26
C LEU A 52 2.34 15.75 -8.99
N THR A 53 1.75 14.94 -9.86
CA THR A 53 0.60 15.31 -10.70
C THR A 53 -0.64 14.49 -10.33
N PHE A 54 -0.63 13.23 -10.68
CA PHE A 54 -1.75 12.32 -10.55
C PHE A 54 -2.00 11.89 -9.11
N GLY A 55 -0.97 11.39 -8.40
CA GLY A 55 -1.05 10.97 -7.00
C GLY A 55 -1.48 12.11 -6.09
N PHE A 56 -0.84 13.28 -6.26
CA PHE A 56 -1.22 14.51 -5.58
C PHE A 56 -2.71 14.83 -5.74
N THR A 57 -3.23 14.72 -6.95
CA THR A 57 -4.62 15.09 -7.25
C THR A 57 -5.61 14.21 -6.53
N LEU A 58 -5.41 12.88 -6.56
CA LEU A 58 -6.31 11.93 -5.92
C LEU A 58 -6.23 12.01 -4.39
N LEU A 59 -5.00 12.05 -3.85
CA LEU A 59 -4.77 12.16 -2.40
C LEU A 59 -5.40 13.44 -1.82
N THR A 60 -5.17 14.58 -2.48
CA THR A 60 -5.78 15.87 -2.11
C THR A 60 -7.30 15.78 -2.10
N SER A 61 -7.89 15.15 -3.11
CA SER A 61 -9.34 15.01 -3.25
C SER A 61 -9.94 14.22 -2.09
N ASP A 62 -9.42 13.03 -1.81
CA ASP A 62 -9.95 12.16 -0.77
C ASP A 62 -9.84 12.80 0.62
N ILE A 63 -8.68 13.38 0.96
CA ILE A 63 -8.47 14.03 2.26
C ILE A 63 -9.37 15.26 2.42
N ALA A 64 -9.49 16.09 1.38
CA ALA A 64 -10.33 17.29 1.43
C ALA A 64 -11.81 16.95 1.55
N ILE A 65 -12.30 15.92 0.84
CA ILE A 65 -13.68 15.41 0.98
C ILE A 65 -13.94 15.00 2.42
N GLY A 66 -13.06 14.18 3.00
CA GLY A 66 -13.20 13.73 4.37
C GLY A 66 -13.23 14.88 5.37
N ARG A 67 -12.29 15.84 5.28
CA ARG A 67 -12.25 16.99 6.20
C ARG A 67 -13.45 17.91 6.03
N ARG A 68 -13.90 18.15 4.80
CA ARG A 68 -15.03 19.04 4.54
C ARG A 68 -16.35 18.48 5.07
N THR A 69 -16.58 17.18 4.88
CA THR A 69 -17.84 16.53 5.28
C THR A 69 -17.81 16.01 6.72
N GLN A 70 -16.63 15.81 7.33
CA GLN A 70 -16.45 15.18 8.65
C GLN A 70 -17.16 13.81 8.75
N LYS A 71 -17.24 13.08 7.61
CA LYS A 71 -17.89 11.77 7.47
C LYS A 71 -16.99 10.75 6.80
N SER A 72 -17.29 9.48 7.06
CA SER A 72 -16.70 8.35 6.33
C SER A 72 -17.23 8.29 4.89
N ALA A 73 -16.68 7.40 4.07
CA ALA A 73 -16.90 7.42 2.62
C ALA A 73 -18.40 7.44 2.23
N ILE A 74 -19.24 6.58 2.84
CA ILE A 74 -20.67 6.50 2.50
C ILE A 74 -21.38 7.81 2.82
N GLY A 75 -21.12 8.35 4.01
CA GLY A 75 -21.73 9.62 4.45
C GLY A 75 -21.20 10.81 3.65
N ALA A 76 -19.90 10.83 3.35
CA ALA A 76 -19.27 11.91 2.60
C ALA A 76 -19.85 12.06 1.18
N TYR A 77 -19.91 10.98 0.41
CA TYR A 77 -20.50 11.04 -0.94
C TYR A 77 -22.01 11.31 -0.93
N ALA A 78 -22.73 10.81 0.07
CA ALA A 78 -24.15 11.11 0.23
C ALA A 78 -24.41 12.59 0.54
N GLU A 79 -23.56 13.24 1.33
CA GLU A 79 -23.63 14.67 1.63
C GLU A 79 -23.26 15.54 0.44
N MET A 80 -22.22 15.17 -0.31
CA MET A 80 -21.86 15.86 -1.54
C MET A 80 -23.03 15.91 -2.53
N LYS A 81 -23.61 14.75 -2.82
CA LYS A 81 -24.80 14.60 -3.67
C LYS A 81 -25.52 13.29 -3.31
N PRO A 82 -26.78 13.33 -2.85
CA PRO A 82 -27.53 12.13 -2.44
C PRO A 82 -27.58 11.03 -3.50
N LYS A 83 -27.64 11.40 -4.80
CA LYS A 83 -27.62 10.46 -5.92
C LYS A 83 -26.29 9.71 -6.05
N TRP A 84 -25.18 10.21 -5.47
CA TRP A 84 -23.85 9.60 -5.52
C TRP A 84 -23.52 8.76 -4.29
N LYS A 85 -24.49 8.53 -3.41
CA LYS A 85 -24.33 7.62 -2.26
C LYS A 85 -23.82 6.23 -2.66
N PHE A 86 -24.20 5.76 -3.86
CA PHE A 86 -23.74 4.47 -4.39
C PHE A 86 -22.21 4.42 -4.52
N LEU A 87 -21.56 5.54 -4.91
CA LEU A 87 -20.10 5.61 -5.00
C LEU A 87 -19.46 5.42 -3.61
N GLY A 88 -20.06 6.01 -2.57
CA GLY A 88 -19.60 5.78 -1.19
C GLY A 88 -19.74 4.32 -0.75
N ILE A 89 -20.80 3.64 -1.19
CA ILE A 89 -20.98 2.19 -0.92
C ILE A 89 -19.91 1.38 -1.64
N LEU A 90 -19.65 1.64 -2.92
CA LEU A 90 -18.58 0.98 -3.66
C LEU A 90 -17.21 1.22 -3.01
N THR A 91 -16.93 2.48 -2.63
CA THR A 91 -15.69 2.86 -1.93
C THR A 91 -15.53 2.12 -0.60
N PHE A 92 -16.63 1.91 0.13
CA PHE A 92 -16.63 1.13 1.38
C PHE A 92 -16.39 -0.36 1.15
N LEU A 93 -16.90 -0.94 0.06
CA LEU A 93 -16.72 -2.36 -0.24
C LEU A 93 -15.25 -2.73 -0.53
N VAL A 94 -14.44 -1.81 -1.03
CA VAL A 94 -13.02 -2.06 -1.30
C VAL A 94 -12.26 -2.48 -0.04
N PRO A 95 -12.20 -1.69 1.04
CA PRO A 95 -11.51 -2.10 2.27
C PRO A 95 -12.15 -3.33 2.90
N VAL A 96 -13.47 -3.55 2.73
CA VAL A 96 -14.14 -4.78 3.19
C VAL A 96 -13.54 -6.02 2.54
N LEU A 97 -13.28 -5.99 1.24
CA LEU A 97 -12.62 -7.10 0.53
C LEU A 97 -11.14 -7.20 0.91
N ILE A 98 -10.41 -6.09 0.88
CA ILE A 98 -8.96 -6.06 1.21
C ILE A 98 -8.70 -6.66 2.59
N MET A 99 -9.50 -6.33 3.59
CA MET A 99 -9.30 -6.80 4.96
C MET A 99 -9.33 -8.32 5.09
N THR A 100 -10.05 -9.03 4.22
CA THR A 100 -10.15 -10.50 4.25
C THR A 100 -8.82 -11.18 3.96
N TYR A 101 -8.01 -10.64 3.07
CA TYR A 101 -6.74 -11.25 2.63
C TYR A 101 -5.49 -10.54 3.12
N TYR A 102 -5.56 -9.23 3.41
CA TYR A 102 -4.38 -8.46 3.82
C TYR A 102 -3.82 -8.91 5.17
N ALA A 103 -4.68 -9.37 6.08
CA ALA A 103 -4.26 -9.99 7.33
C ALA A 103 -3.53 -11.33 7.12
N VAL A 104 -3.86 -12.07 6.06
CA VAL A 104 -3.15 -13.32 5.69
C VAL A 104 -1.72 -13.01 5.25
N ILE A 105 -1.54 -11.99 4.39
CA ILE A 105 -0.21 -11.51 3.98
C ILE A 105 0.60 -11.05 5.20
N GLY A 106 -0.02 -10.29 6.11
CA GLY A 106 0.61 -9.89 7.37
C GLY A 106 1.03 -11.09 8.23
N GLY A 107 0.23 -12.15 8.23
CA GLY A 107 0.53 -13.42 8.86
C GLY A 107 1.77 -14.11 8.25
N TRP A 108 1.88 -14.12 6.92
CA TRP A 108 3.05 -14.66 6.21
C TRP A 108 4.34 -13.92 6.58
N ILE A 109 4.28 -12.59 6.60
CA ILE A 109 5.42 -11.74 7.00
C ILE A 109 5.79 -12.01 8.46
N THR A 110 4.82 -12.16 9.36
CA THR A 110 5.04 -12.48 10.78
C THR A 110 5.69 -13.85 10.93
N LYS A 111 5.25 -14.86 10.17
CA LYS A 111 5.89 -16.18 10.14
C LYS A 111 7.37 -16.08 9.78
N TYR A 112 7.71 -15.36 8.71
CA TYR A 112 9.10 -15.20 8.29
C TYR A 112 9.93 -14.44 9.32
N ALA A 113 9.39 -13.39 9.94
CA ALA A 113 10.07 -12.72 11.06
C ALA A 113 10.40 -13.68 12.20
N VAL A 114 9.46 -14.54 12.59
CA VAL A 114 9.68 -15.56 13.62
C VAL A 114 10.76 -16.56 13.19
N VAL A 115 10.76 -17.02 11.94
CA VAL A 115 11.76 -17.94 11.39
C VAL A 115 13.18 -17.37 11.48
N TYR A 116 13.34 -16.09 11.13
CA TYR A 116 14.62 -15.40 11.25
C TYR A 116 15.04 -15.19 12.71
N LEU A 117 14.12 -14.77 13.58
CA LEU A 117 14.36 -14.57 15.01
C LEU A 117 14.71 -15.87 15.75
N THR A 118 14.17 -17.00 15.30
CA THR A 118 14.45 -18.33 15.90
C THR A 118 15.67 -19.05 15.30
N GLY A 119 16.41 -18.36 14.41
CA GLY A 119 17.64 -18.91 13.82
C GLY A 119 17.41 -19.94 12.70
N GLN A 120 16.19 -20.06 12.19
CA GLN A 120 15.83 -20.99 11.11
C GLN A 120 15.93 -20.35 9.70
N ALA A 121 16.68 -19.27 9.57
CA ALA A 121 16.80 -18.50 8.30
C ALA A 121 17.23 -19.34 7.09
N LYS A 122 18.05 -20.39 7.29
CA LYS A 122 18.44 -21.32 6.21
C LYS A 122 17.26 -22.10 5.65
N ALA A 123 16.29 -22.49 6.49
CA ALA A 123 15.10 -23.20 6.04
C ALA A 123 14.23 -22.29 5.14
N ALA A 124 14.12 -21.00 5.47
CA ALA A 124 13.36 -20.04 4.68
C ALA A 124 13.90 -19.81 3.26
N ALA A 125 15.16 -20.17 3.00
CA ALA A 125 15.80 -20.04 1.68
C ALA A 125 15.57 -21.27 0.76
N ALA A 126 14.94 -22.34 1.25
CA ALA A 126 14.59 -23.51 0.45
C ALA A 126 13.47 -23.15 -0.54
N ASP A 127 13.53 -23.74 -1.76
CA ASP A 127 12.62 -23.42 -2.87
C ASP A 127 11.15 -23.69 -2.54
N ASP A 128 10.90 -24.73 -1.78
CA ASP A 128 9.57 -25.22 -1.40
C ASP A 128 9.06 -24.67 -0.06
N TYR A 129 9.88 -23.92 0.67
CA TYR A 129 9.53 -23.48 2.03
C TYR A 129 8.24 -22.63 2.07
N PHE A 130 8.15 -21.64 1.19
CA PHE A 130 6.98 -20.76 1.12
C PHE A 130 5.73 -21.55 0.70
N THR A 131 5.84 -22.36 -0.36
CA THR A 131 4.72 -23.18 -0.84
C THR A 131 4.26 -24.17 0.23
N SER A 132 5.19 -24.91 0.88
CA SER A 132 4.87 -25.82 1.98
C SER A 132 4.21 -25.12 3.16
N PHE A 133 4.61 -23.87 3.44
CA PHE A 133 3.99 -23.07 4.50
C PHE A 133 2.56 -22.67 4.15
N ILE A 134 2.31 -22.06 2.98
CA ILE A 134 0.97 -21.56 2.61
C ILE A 134 -0.04 -22.67 2.35
N THR A 135 0.40 -23.87 1.93
CA THR A 135 -0.45 -25.05 1.70
C THR A 135 -0.75 -25.82 2.99
N SER A 136 -0.07 -25.49 4.11
CA SER A 136 -0.40 -26.06 5.42
C SER A 136 -1.75 -25.52 5.92
N SER A 137 -2.59 -26.41 6.48
CA SER A 137 -3.90 -26.03 7.01
C SER A 137 -3.88 -25.30 8.36
N THR A 138 -2.75 -25.31 9.08
CA THR A 138 -2.69 -24.81 10.45
C THR A 138 -1.84 -23.55 10.58
N SER A 139 -0.60 -23.60 10.10
CA SER A 139 0.39 -22.53 10.33
C SER A 139 -0.01 -21.19 9.74
N PRO A 140 -0.45 -21.07 8.45
CA PRO A 140 -0.86 -19.78 7.88
C PRO A 140 -2.06 -19.17 8.61
N VAL A 141 -3.01 -20.01 9.05
CA VAL A 141 -4.18 -19.56 9.81
C VAL A 141 -3.77 -18.96 11.15
N ILE A 142 -2.91 -19.64 11.93
CA ILE A 142 -2.46 -19.15 13.24
C ILE A 142 -1.80 -17.76 13.08
N PHE A 143 -0.87 -17.61 12.13
CA PHE A 143 -0.17 -16.33 11.93
C PHE A 143 -1.10 -15.22 11.41
N ALA A 144 -2.06 -15.54 10.55
CA ALA A 144 -3.09 -14.59 10.11
C ALA A 144 -3.97 -14.11 11.29
N LEU A 145 -4.39 -15.04 12.16
CA LEU A 145 -5.19 -14.70 13.34
C LEU A 145 -4.41 -13.86 14.35
N ILE A 146 -3.12 -14.14 14.57
CA ILE A 146 -2.25 -13.32 15.43
C ILE A 146 -2.16 -11.90 14.85
N PHE A 147 -1.86 -11.76 13.56
CA PHE A 147 -1.72 -10.45 12.91
C PHE A 147 -3.01 -9.65 12.95
N MET A 148 -4.15 -10.30 12.63
CA MET A 148 -5.48 -9.70 12.72
C MET A 148 -5.82 -9.28 14.15
N GLY A 149 -5.49 -10.10 15.14
CA GLY A 149 -5.70 -9.80 16.56
C GLY A 149 -4.93 -8.56 17.02
N VAL A 150 -3.68 -8.39 16.60
CA VAL A 150 -2.88 -7.19 16.89
C VAL A 150 -3.49 -5.97 16.22
N THR A 151 -3.90 -6.07 14.95
CA THR A 151 -4.57 -5.00 14.21
C THR A 151 -5.84 -4.56 14.93
N ALA A 152 -6.69 -5.52 15.28
CA ALA A 152 -7.95 -5.28 15.99
C ALA A 152 -7.73 -4.61 17.35
N PHE A 153 -6.74 -5.04 18.11
CA PHE A 153 -6.39 -4.46 19.42
C PHE A 153 -6.01 -2.97 19.28
N ILE A 154 -5.23 -2.61 18.26
CA ILE A 154 -4.82 -1.22 18.03
C ILE A 154 -6.04 -0.36 17.67
N VAL A 155 -6.89 -0.81 16.74
CA VAL A 155 -8.09 -0.08 16.31
C VAL A 155 -9.12 0.04 17.43
N TYR A 156 -9.21 -0.99 18.30
CA TYR A 156 -10.10 -0.97 19.47
C TYR A 156 -9.77 0.17 20.45
N ASN A 157 -8.50 0.55 20.57
CA ASN A 157 -8.05 1.64 21.44
C ASN A 157 -8.38 3.04 20.88
N GLY A 158 -8.84 3.13 19.63
CA GLY A 158 -9.30 4.38 19.02
C GLY A 158 -8.25 5.14 18.25
N VAL A 159 -8.61 6.34 17.78
CA VAL A 159 -7.77 7.13 16.86
C VAL A 159 -6.52 7.62 17.57
N GLN A 160 -6.62 8.29 18.70
CA GLN A 160 -5.46 8.91 19.39
C GLN A 160 -4.62 7.88 20.16
N ASP A 161 -5.25 7.08 21.01
CA ASP A 161 -4.56 6.14 21.92
C ASP A 161 -4.11 4.85 21.19
N GLY A 162 -4.71 4.53 20.05
CA GLY A 162 -4.38 3.38 19.21
C GLY A 162 -3.61 3.78 17.96
N ILE A 163 -4.31 4.22 16.94
CA ILE A 163 -3.79 4.45 15.58
C ILE A 163 -2.66 5.48 15.58
N GLU A 164 -2.91 6.67 16.09
CA GLU A 164 -1.94 7.78 16.09
C GLU A 164 -0.71 7.45 16.94
N LYS A 165 -0.92 6.91 18.15
CA LYS A 165 0.18 6.56 19.06
C LYS A 165 1.10 5.51 18.44
N VAL A 166 0.54 4.48 17.83
CA VAL A 166 1.29 3.41 17.17
C VAL A 166 2.01 3.96 15.93
N SER A 167 1.34 4.75 15.09
CA SER A 167 1.95 5.34 13.89
C SER A 167 3.10 6.29 14.23
N LYS A 168 2.98 7.09 15.28
CA LYS A 168 4.04 8.00 15.76
C LYS A 168 5.33 7.29 16.16
N TRP A 169 5.24 6.05 16.60
CA TRP A 169 6.39 5.23 16.94
C TRP A 169 6.87 4.39 15.75
N MET A 170 5.95 3.69 15.08
CA MET A 170 6.28 2.75 14.02
C MET A 170 6.90 3.43 12.79
N MET A 171 6.35 4.58 12.35
CA MET A 171 6.78 5.18 11.10
C MET A 171 8.21 5.72 11.12
N PRO A 172 8.67 6.44 12.19
CA PRO A 172 10.09 6.81 12.29
C PRO A 172 11.02 5.59 12.39
N VAL A 173 10.63 4.55 13.14
CA VAL A 173 11.44 3.32 13.26
C VAL A 173 11.53 2.61 11.91
N LEU A 174 10.43 2.47 11.18
CA LEU A 174 10.41 1.90 9.83
C LEU A 174 11.37 2.66 8.91
N LEU A 175 11.31 4.00 8.89
CA LEU A 175 12.19 4.81 8.05
C LEU A 175 13.67 4.58 8.40
N VAL A 176 14.02 4.54 9.69
CA VAL A 176 15.39 4.27 10.14
C VAL A 176 15.84 2.87 9.70
N LEU A 177 15.00 1.86 9.85
CA LEU A 177 15.32 0.50 9.42
C LEU A 177 15.55 0.41 7.91
N VAL A 178 14.67 1.01 7.11
CA VAL A 178 14.83 1.04 5.65
C VAL A 178 16.13 1.72 5.25
N VAL A 179 16.48 2.86 5.88
CA VAL A 179 17.75 3.58 5.62
C VAL A 179 18.95 2.71 5.98
N ILE A 180 18.95 2.07 7.14
CA ILE A 180 20.06 1.20 7.59
C ILE A 180 20.27 0.06 6.58
N ILE A 181 19.20 -0.65 6.19
CA ILE A 181 19.31 -1.76 5.26
C ILE A 181 19.72 -1.28 3.87
N SER A 182 19.22 -0.11 3.41
CA SER A 182 19.63 0.49 2.13
C SER A 182 21.11 0.81 2.10
N ILE A 183 21.64 1.46 3.13
CA ILE A 183 23.08 1.76 3.23
C ILE A 183 23.89 0.45 3.23
N TYR A 184 23.47 -0.54 4.01
CA TYR A 184 24.13 -1.84 4.03
C TYR A 184 24.13 -2.50 2.65
N SER A 185 23.02 -2.43 1.93
CA SER A 185 22.87 -3.00 0.58
C SER A 185 23.89 -2.43 -0.41
N LEU A 186 24.25 -1.15 -0.29
CA LEU A 186 25.27 -0.49 -1.11
C LEU A 186 26.68 -1.01 -0.84
N THR A 187 26.95 -1.53 0.35
CA THR A 187 28.27 -2.06 0.73
C THR A 187 28.51 -3.50 0.29
N LEU A 188 27.50 -4.18 -0.24
CA LEU A 188 27.56 -5.59 -0.61
C LEU A 188 28.53 -5.82 -1.77
N LYS A 189 29.26 -6.93 -1.72
CA LYS A 189 30.14 -7.43 -2.78
C LYS A 189 30.05 -8.95 -2.83
N HIS A 190 29.97 -9.50 -4.03
CA HIS A 190 30.00 -10.93 -4.27
C HIS A 190 30.75 -11.23 -5.56
N THR A 191 31.54 -12.31 -5.55
CA THR A 191 32.19 -12.82 -6.75
C THR A 191 31.42 -14.05 -7.21
N ASP A 192 30.94 -14.03 -8.44
CA ASP A 192 30.18 -15.16 -9.01
C ASP A 192 31.09 -16.33 -9.41
N SER A 193 30.49 -17.41 -9.89
CA SER A 193 31.20 -18.60 -10.32
C SER A 193 32.13 -18.38 -11.56
N SER A 194 31.93 -17.28 -12.29
CA SER A 194 32.75 -16.88 -13.43
C SER A 194 33.96 -16.01 -13.03
N GLY A 195 34.07 -15.62 -11.74
CA GLY A 195 35.10 -14.73 -11.22
C GLY A 195 34.75 -13.24 -11.37
N GLN A 196 33.53 -12.88 -11.81
CA GLN A 196 33.11 -11.50 -11.94
C GLN A 196 32.66 -10.97 -10.58
N VAL A 197 33.11 -9.76 -10.21
CA VAL A 197 32.75 -9.09 -8.97
C VAL A 197 31.52 -8.21 -9.18
N HIS A 198 30.44 -8.50 -8.48
CA HIS A 198 29.23 -7.70 -8.42
C HIS A 198 29.19 -6.88 -7.13
N THR A 199 28.85 -5.61 -7.24
CA THR A 199 28.80 -4.70 -6.07
C THR A 199 27.43 -4.07 -5.91
N GLY A 200 27.06 -3.73 -4.66
CA GLY A 200 25.82 -3.02 -4.34
C GLY A 200 25.73 -1.66 -5.03
N ILE A 201 26.87 -0.97 -5.20
CA ILE A 201 26.90 0.31 -5.93
C ILE A 201 26.53 0.10 -7.41
N GLN A 202 27.00 -0.96 -8.05
CA GLN A 202 26.59 -1.28 -9.43
C GLN A 202 25.08 -1.54 -9.52
N GLY A 203 24.52 -2.30 -8.57
CA GLY A 203 23.08 -2.52 -8.49
C GLY A 203 22.28 -1.24 -8.22
N PHE A 204 22.83 -0.32 -7.45
CA PHE A 204 22.21 0.98 -7.21
C PHE A 204 22.28 1.88 -8.45
N LEU A 205 23.41 1.87 -9.17
CA LEU A 205 23.52 2.58 -10.45
C LEU A 205 22.55 2.00 -11.49
N TYR A 206 22.41 0.67 -11.55
CA TYR A 206 21.39 0.02 -12.38
C TYR A 206 19.98 0.54 -12.06
N TYR A 207 19.64 0.69 -10.78
CA TYR A 207 18.35 1.22 -10.32
C TYR A 207 18.13 2.69 -10.70
N LEU A 208 19.20 3.52 -10.70
CA LEU A 208 19.12 4.95 -11.00
C LEU A 208 19.27 5.30 -12.47
N THR A 209 19.95 4.46 -13.25
CA THR A 209 20.23 4.75 -14.65
C THR A 209 19.03 4.44 -15.52
N PRO A 210 18.49 5.43 -16.28
CA PRO A 210 17.43 5.17 -17.25
C PRO A 210 17.91 4.21 -18.34
N ASN A 211 17.29 3.04 -18.44
CA ASN A 211 17.52 2.14 -19.56
C ASN A 211 16.50 2.44 -20.67
N LEU A 212 17.02 2.90 -21.80
CA LEU A 212 16.24 3.25 -23.00
C LEU A 212 16.42 2.21 -24.13
N GLU A 213 17.17 1.13 -23.90
CA GLU A 213 17.36 0.08 -24.89
C GLU A 213 16.03 -0.59 -25.25
N GLY A 214 15.76 -0.68 -26.56
CA GLY A 214 14.51 -1.27 -27.05
C GLY A 214 13.24 -0.51 -26.66
N LEU A 215 13.33 0.78 -26.24
CA LEU A 215 12.17 1.57 -25.86
C LEU A 215 11.33 1.88 -27.09
N THR A 216 10.19 1.19 -27.21
CA THR A 216 9.11 1.48 -28.17
C THR A 216 8.01 2.32 -27.50
N VAL A 217 7.13 2.91 -28.31
CA VAL A 217 5.95 3.61 -27.76
C VAL A 217 5.09 2.68 -26.91
N GLN A 218 4.88 1.44 -27.35
CA GLN A 218 4.13 0.44 -26.60
C GLN A 218 4.80 0.14 -25.24
N ARG A 219 6.13 -0.06 -25.24
CA ARG A 219 6.89 -0.28 -23.99
C ARG A 219 6.80 0.91 -23.05
N PHE A 220 6.92 2.13 -23.56
CA PHE A 220 6.77 3.35 -22.78
C PHE A 220 5.38 3.45 -22.14
N LEU A 221 4.31 3.17 -22.89
CA LEU A 221 2.94 3.16 -22.37
C LEU A 221 2.76 2.09 -21.28
N GLN A 222 3.36 0.91 -21.45
CA GLN A 222 3.33 -0.12 -20.42
C GLN A 222 4.01 0.35 -19.13
N ILE A 223 5.20 0.95 -19.21
CA ILE A 223 5.90 1.50 -18.04
C ILE A 223 5.08 2.58 -17.35
N LEU A 224 4.44 3.45 -18.14
CA LEU A 224 3.55 4.50 -17.60
C LEU A 224 2.37 3.89 -16.83
N LEU A 225 1.74 2.84 -17.37
CA LEU A 225 0.61 2.16 -16.74
C LEU A 225 1.04 1.38 -15.49
N ASP A 226 2.18 0.72 -15.52
CA ASP A 226 2.75 0.03 -14.36
C ASP A 226 3.07 1.02 -13.22
N ALA A 227 3.66 2.17 -13.56
CA ALA A 227 3.95 3.23 -12.59
C ALA A 227 2.66 3.86 -12.02
N MET A 228 1.64 4.10 -12.87
CA MET A 228 0.32 4.59 -12.42
C MET A 228 -0.34 3.62 -11.46
N SER A 229 -0.40 2.35 -11.84
CA SER A 229 -0.99 1.29 -11.02
C SER A 229 -0.27 1.14 -9.68
N GLN A 230 1.07 1.23 -9.67
CA GLN A 230 1.85 1.19 -8.43
C GLN A 230 1.52 2.39 -7.53
N LEU A 231 1.53 3.60 -8.08
CA LEU A 231 1.25 4.81 -7.32
C LEU A 231 -0.17 4.84 -6.75
N PHE A 232 -1.13 4.43 -7.56
CA PHE A 232 -2.53 4.39 -7.18
C PHE A 232 -2.77 3.45 -5.99
N PHE A 233 -2.15 2.27 -6.03
CA PHE A 233 -2.21 1.31 -4.94
C PHE A 233 -1.47 1.82 -3.68
N SER A 234 -0.28 2.42 -3.86
CA SER A 234 0.57 2.89 -2.74
C SER A 234 -0.13 3.97 -1.90
N LEU A 235 -0.76 4.95 -2.52
CA LEU A 235 -1.34 6.11 -1.81
C LEU A 235 -2.64 5.81 -1.05
N SER A 236 -3.15 4.58 -1.07
CA SER A 236 -4.41 4.19 -0.41
C SER A 236 -5.61 5.09 -0.79
N VAL A 237 -5.65 5.57 -2.04
CA VAL A 237 -6.73 6.42 -2.56
C VAL A 237 -7.88 5.60 -3.14
N SER A 238 -9.07 6.19 -3.20
CA SER A 238 -10.30 5.57 -3.74
C SER A 238 -10.78 4.30 -3.04
N MET A 239 -10.23 4.01 -1.86
CA MET A 239 -10.67 2.93 -0.97
C MET A 239 -11.25 3.44 0.36
N GLY A 240 -11.61 4.73 0.44
CA GLY A 240 -12.25 5.35 1.59
C GLY A 240 -11.36 5.62 2.81
N ILE A 241 -10.11 5.16 2.79
CA ILE A 241 -9.18 5.33 3.92
C ILE A 241 -8.82 6.80 4.08
N MET A 242 -8.39 7.47 2.99
CA MET A 242 -7.99 8.88 3.04
C MET A 242 -9.17 9.81 3.30
N ILE A 243 -10.38 9.44 2.87
CA ILE A 243 -11.63 10.14 3.24
C ILE A 243 -11.87 9.98 4.75
N THR A 244 -11.78 8.77 5.28
CA THR A 244 -11.97 8.50 6.72
C THR A 244 -10.95 9.25 7.57
N TYR A 245 -9.66 9.19 7.22
CA TYR A 245 -8.62 9.90 7.95
C TYR A 245 -8.77 11.42 7.81
N GLY A 246 -9.16 11.90 6.62
CA GLY A 246 -9.52 13.29 6.39
C GLY A 246 -10.65 13.76 7.32
N SER A 247 -11.66 12.92 7.58
CA SER A 247 -12.75 13.26 8.48
C SER A 247 -12.33 13.42 9.96
N TYR A 248 -11.16 12.91 10.33
CA TYR A 248 -10.58 13.06 11.66
C TYR A 248 -9.62 14.25 11.78
N VAL A 249 -9.38 14.97 10.66
CA VAL A 249 -8.51 16.15 10.66
C VAL A 249 -9.26 17.36 11.21
N LYS A 250 -8.62 18.07 12.14
CA LYS A 250 -9.17 19.31 12.69
C LYS A 250 -9.18 20.43 11.64
N PRO A 251 -10.12 21.37 11.73
CA PRO A 251 -10.24 22.47 10.77
C PRO A 251 -9.01 23.39 10.68
N ASP A 252 -8.22 23.49 11.74
CA ASP A 252 -7.03 24.36 11.85
C ASP A 252 -5.77 23.76 11.20
N VAL A 253 -5.79 22.48 10.81
CA VAL A 253 -4.64 21.84 10.16
C VAL A 253 -4.46 22.32 8.72
N ASP A 254 -3.22 22.65 8.32
CA ASP A 254 -2.85 22.97 6.95
C ASP A 254 -2.77 21.72 6.09
N LEU A 255 -3.83 21.46 5.30
CA LEU A 255 -3.86 20.28 4.42
C LEU A 255 -2.80 20.33 3.31
N ASN A 256 -2.39 21.51 2.85
CA ASN A 256 -1.38 21.61 1.79
C ASN A 256 -0.04 21.06 2.28
N LYS A 257 0.34 21.40 3.52
CA LYS A 257 1.55 20.85 4.15
C LYS A 257 1.40 19.35 4.42
N ALA A 258 0.24 18.94 4.94
CA ALA A 258 0.00 17.54 5.28
C ALA A 258 0.07 16.62 4.04
N VAL A 259 -0.61 16.96 2.95
CA VAL A 259 -0.56 16.21 1.69
C VAL A 259 0.87 16.09 1.16
N ASN A 260 1.62 17.22 1.10
CA ASN A 260 3.01 17.18 0.67
C ASN A 260 3.89 16.28 1.54
N GLN A 261 3.68 16.29 2.86
CA GLN A 261 4.43 15.44 3.79
C GLN A 261 4.10 13.95 3.59
N ILE A 262 2.84 13.61 3.34
CA ILE A 262 2.42 12.22 3.05
C ILE A 262 3.07 11.75 1.74
N GLU A 263 2.99 12.56 0.66
CA GLU A 263 3.62 12.26 -0.64
C GLU A 263 5.13 12.02 -0.50
N ILE A 264 5.84 12.92 0.18
CA ILE A 264 7.29 12.81 0.37
C ILE A 264 7.64 11.57 1.18
N PHE A 265 6.85 11.26 2.21
CA PHE A 265 7.12 10.10 3.06
C PHE A 265 6.91 8.79 2.30
N ASP A 266 5.78 8.61 1.63
CA ASP A 266 5.48 7.41 0.85
C ASP A 266 6.50 7.21 -0.28
N THR A 267 6.73 8.25 -1.07
CA THR A 267 7.68 8.21 -2.20
C THR A 267 9.12 7.98 -1.73
N GLY A 268 9.50 8.60 -0.63
CA GLY A 268 10.82 8.41 -0.02
C GLY A 268 11.05 6.97 0.45
N VAL A 269 10.05 6.37 1.11
CA VAL A 269 10.13 4.97 1.53
C VAL A 269 10.12 4.03 0.33
N ALA A 270 9.30 4.27 -0.69
CA ALA A 270 9.31 3.47 -1.93
C ALA A 270 10.68 3.51 -2.63
N PHE A 271 11.27 4.71 -2.77
CA PHE A 271 12.60 4.88 -3.33
C PHE A 271 13.69 4.15 -2.52
N LEU A 272 13.67 4.29 -1.20
CA LEU A 272 14.60 3.61 -0.30
C LEU A 272 14.41 2.09 -0.33
N ALA A 273 13.18 1.59 -0.45
CA ALA A 273 12.92 0.17 -0.61
C ALA A 273 13.52 -0.38 -1.92
N GLY A 274 13.45 0.39 -3.01
CA GLY A 274 14.20 0.07 -4.24
C GLY A 274 15.70 0.03 -4.01
N ALA A 275 16.26 1.02 -3.33
CA ALA A 275 17.69 1.09 -2.97
C ALA A 275 18.12 -0.01 -1.97
N MET A 276 17.20 -0.54 -1.19
CA MET A 276 17.42 -1.65 -0.26
C MET A 276 17.45 -3.00 -0.99
N ILE A 277 16.52 -3.23 -1.90
CA ILE A 277 16.24 -4.55 -2.48
C ILE A 277 17.00 -4.77 -3.78
N ILE A 278 16.97 -3.81 -4.72
CA ILE A 278 17.55 -4.00 -6.04
C ILE A 278 19.06 -4.25 -5.99
N PRO A 279 19.87 -3.47 -5.23
CA PRO A 279 21.31 -3.75 -5.12
C PRO A 279 21.59 -5.13 -4.52
N ALA A 280 20.83 -5.55 -3.50
CA ALA A 280 21.04 -6.86 -2.87
C ALA A 280 20.72 -8.01 -3.84
N VAL A 281 19.62 -7.92 -4.56
CA VAL A 281 19.25 -8.92 -5.58
C VAL A 281 20.26 -8.92 -6.73
N PHE A 282 20.69 -7.75 -7.20
CA PHE A 282 21.69 -7.61 -8.27
C PHE A 282 22.99 -8.33 -7.93
N VAL A 283 23.48 -8.15 -6.69
CA VAL A 283 24.77 -8.71 -6.23
C VAL A 283 24.75 -10.24 -6.15
N PHE A 284 23.63 -10.84 -5.68
CA PHE A 284 23.60 -12.27 -5.36
C PHE A 284 22.83 -13.15 -6.34
N SER A 285 21.86 -12.59 -7.07
CA SER A 285 20.95 -13.38 -7.91
C SER A 285 20.83 -12.88 -9.36
N GLY A 286 21.20 -11.61 -9.61
CA GLY A 286 20.86 -10.90 -10.84
C GLY A 286 19.39 -10.45 -10.84
N THR A 287 19.14 -9.29 -11.47
CA THR A 287 17.78 -8.69 -11.51
C THR A 287 16.78 -9.49 -12.34
N GLU A 288 17.25 -10.30 -13.30
CA GLU A 288 16.42 -11.16 -14.14
C GLU A 288 15.70 -12.27 -13.34
N ARG A 289 16.26 -12.66 -12.20
CA ARG A 289 15.68 -13.68 -11.31
C ARG A 289 14.83 -13.09 -10.20
N MET A 290 14.55 -11.80 -10.26
CA MET A 290 13.75 -11.11 -9.29
C MET A 290 12.27 -11.53 -9.43
N GLY A 291 11.74 -12.22 -8.44
CA GLY A 291 10.34 -12.64 -8.42
C GLY A 291 9.39 -11.43 -8.32
N ALA A 292 8.16 -11.61 -8.78
CA ALA A 292 7.10 -10.61 -8.66
C ALA A 292 6.27 -10.84 -7.38
N GLY A 293 5.76 -9.78 -6.78
CA GLY A 293 4.83 -9.84 -5.65
C GLY A 293 5.35 -10.65 -4.46
N PRO A 294 4.55 -11.59 -3.92
CA PRO A 294 4.96 -12.44 -2.79
C PRO A 294 6.25 -13.23 -3.05
N SER A 295 6.50 -13.65 -4.30
CA SER A 295 7.70 -14.42 -4.65
C SER A 295 8.98 -13.62 -4.40
N LEU A 296 8.99 -12.31 -4.59
CA LEU A 296 10.14 -11.47 -4.24
C LEU A 296 10.45 -11.57 -2.74
N MET A 297 9.44 -11.36 -1.90
CA MET A 297 9.62 -11.26 -0.45
C MET A 297 9.87 -12.62 0.22
N PHE A 298 9.20 -13.68 -0.24
CA PHE A 298 9.18 -14.97 0.45
C PHE A 298 10.04 -16.05 -0.20
N VAL A 299 10.53 -15.82 -1.42
CA VAL A 299 11.41 -16.77 -2.13
C VAL A 299 12.73 -16.12 -2.49
N SER A 300 12.72 -15.00 -3.23
CA SER A 300 13.96 -14.38 -3.74
C SER A 300 14.81 -13.78 -2.62
N LEU A 301 14.24 -12.95 -1.76
CA LEU A 301 14.99 -12.29 -0.68
C LEU A 301 15.54 -13.24 0.37
N PRO A 302 14.85 -14.29 0.85
CA PRO A 302 15.46 -15.29 1.72
C PRO A 302 16.70 -15.95 1.14
N LYS A 303 16.74 -16.23 -0.16
CA LYS A 303 17.94 -16.75 -0.85
C LYS A 303 19.08 -15.75 -0.86
N VAL A 304 18.76 -14.46 -1.14
CA VAL A 304 19.74 -13.37 -1.08
C VAL A 304 20.31 -13.24 0.34
N PHE A 305 19.48 -13.29 1.36
CA PHE A 305 19.93 -13.25 2.76
C PHE A 305 20.77 -14.48 3.13
N ALA A 306 20.41 -15.66 2.67
CA ALA A 306 21.23 -16.87 2.87
C ALA A 306 22.61 -16.74 2.22
N ALA A 307 22.71 -16.15 1.03
CA ALA A 307 23.97 -15.91 0.35
C ALA A 307 24.87 -14.87 1.07
N MET A 308 24.27 -13.96 1.86
CA MET A 308 25.01 -13.02 2.73
C MET A 308 25.63 -13.69 3.97
N GLY A 309 25.36 -14.99 4.24
CA GLY A 309 25.86 -15.71 5.39
C GLY A 309 25.31 -15.20 6.73
N LYS A 310 26.18 -15.01 7.74
CA LYS A 310 25.74 -14.57 9.09
C LYS A 310 25.11 -13.17 9.09
N ALA A 311 25.59 -12.26 8.28
CA ALA A 311 25.03 -10.91 8.13
C ALA A 311 23.60 -10.95 7.59
N GLY A 312 23.30 -11.88 6.69
CA GLY A 312 21.97 -12.04 6.10
C GLY A 312 20.89 -12.44 7.12
N ILE A 313 21.25 -13.12 8.20
CA ILE A 313 20.29 -13.41 9.29
C ILE A 313 19.84 -12.10 9.94
N PHE A 314 20.78 -11.24 10.27
CA PHE A 314 20.49 -9.94 10.89
C PHE A 314 19.71 -9.01 9.93
N VAL A 315 20.14 -8.94 8.67
CA VAL A 315 19.43 -8.15 7.63
C VAL A 315 18.01 -8.68 7.43
N GLY A 316 17.82 -9.99 7.40
CA GLY A 316 16.50 -10.62 7.28
C GLY A 316 15.59 -10.29 8.46
N ILE A 317 16.11 -10.29 9.70
CA ILE A 317 15.35 -9.84 10.89
C ILE A 317 14.89 -8.39 10.70
N LEU A 318 15.80 -7.46 10.38
CA LEU A 318 15.48 -6.06 10.20
C LEU A 318 14.47 -5.86 9.05
N PHE A 319 14.63 -6.59 7.94
CA PHE A 319 13.74 -6.54 6.79
C PHE A 319 12.32 -6.99 7.14
N PHE A 320 12.15 -8.17 7.78
CA PHE A 320 10.82 -8.67 8.11
C PHE A 320 10.15 -7.87 9.24
N VAL A 321 10.91 -7.29 10.17
CA VAL A 321 10.37 -6.32 11.15
C VAL A 321 9.86 -5.05 10.43
N THR A 322 10.62 -4.53 9.46
CA THR A 322 10.20 -3.40 8.62
C THR A 322 8.92 -3.74 7.86
N ALA A 323 8.85 -4.93 7.27
CA ALA A 323 7.69 -5.40 6.53
C ALA A 323 6.45 -5.59 7.44
N ILE A 324 6.62 -6.06 8.69
CA ILE A 324 5.54 -6.09 9.68
C ILE A 324 5.00 -4.67 9.93
N PHE A 325 5.86 -3.69 10.14
CA PHE A 325 5.41 -2.31 10.40
C PHE A 325 4.68 -1.72 9.22
N ALA A 326 5.19 -1.88 8.00
CA ALA A 326 4.54 -1.42 6.78
C ALA A 326 3.16 -2.08 6.59
N THR A 327 3.06 -3.40 6.79
CA THR A 327 1.80 -4.13 6.61
C THR A 327 0.80 -3.80 7.72
N LEU A 328 1.27 -3.71 8.97
CA LEU A 328 0.41 -3.45 10.13
C LEU A 328 -0.20 -2.05 10.08
N SER A 329 0.58 -1.02 9.72
CA SER A 329 0.07 0.35 9.59
C SER A 329 -1.03 0.47 8.53
N SER A 330 -0.87 -0.20 7.39
CA SER A 330 -1.90 -0.26 6.34
C SER A 330 -3.12 -1.06 6.78
N CYS A 331 -2.92 -2.23 7.44
CA CYS A 331 -4.01 -3.07 7.92
C CYS A 331 -4.90 -2.35 8.96
N ILE A 332 -4.27 -1.57 9.86
CA ILE A 332 -4.95 -0.70 10.83
C ILE A 332 -5.84 0.31 10.10
N SER A 333 -5.34 0.93 9.03
CA SER A 333 -6.05 1.94 8.27
C SER A 333 -7.24 1.36 7.49
N VAL A 334 -7.06 0.17 6.90
CA VAL A 334 -8.14 -0.59 6.25
C VAL A 334 -9.26 -0.91 7.23
N LEU A 335 -8.92 -1.49 8.39
CA LEU A 335 -9.91 -1.83 9.41
C LEU A 335 -10.60 -0.58 9.96
N GLU A 336 -9.87 0.50 10.21
CA GLU A 336 -10.45 1.77 10.68
C GLU A 336 -11.44 2.35 9.69
N SER A 337 -11.16 2.31 8.39
CA SER A 337 -12.11 2.77 7.36
C SER A 337 -13.42 2.00 7.41
N ILE A 338 -13.36 0.68 7.64
CA ILE A 338 -14.56 -0.16 7.78
C ILE A 338 -15.31 0.18 9.07
N VAL A 339 -14.59 0.29 10.19
CA VAL A 339 -15.15 0.61 11.51
C VAL A 339 -15.87 1.95 11.48
N ALA A 340 -15.26 2.99 10.90
CA ALA A 340 -15.84 4.32 10.80
C ALA A 340 -17.16 4.33 10.04
N ASN A 341 -17.19 3.69 8.85
CA ASN A 341 -18.41 3.57 8.06
C ASN A 341 -19.51 2.78 8.79
N CYS A 342 -19.16 1.65 9.44
CA CYS A 342 -20.12 0.86 10.21
C CYS A 342 -20.66 1.61 11.42
N MET A 343 -19.82 2.34 12.15
CA MET A 343 -20.26 3.17 13.28
C MET A 343 -21.24 4.25 12.82
N GLU A 344 -20.98 4.87 11.68
CA GLU A 344 -21.85 5.92 11.11
C GLU A 344 -23.19 5.36 10.64
N ILE A 345 -23.19 4.21 9.93
CA ILE A 345 -24.42 3.60 9.39
C ILE A 345 -25.29 3.01 10.49
N PHE A 346 -24.70 2.25 11.41
CA PHE A 346 -25.44 1.49 12.44
C PHE A 346 -25.57 2.24 13.77
N HIS A 347 -25.05 3.47 13.87
CA HIS A 347 -25.04 4.28 15.08
C HIS A 347 -24.52 3.53 16.31
N THR A 348 -23.49 2.72 16.15
CA THR A 348 -22.92 1.85 17.18
C THR A 348 -21.64 2.45 17.77
N GLY A 349 -21.34 2.08 19.01
CA GLY A 349 -20.08 2.49 19.65
C GLY A 349 -18.86 1.72 19.12
N ARG A 350 -17.69 2.38 19.07
CA ARG A 350 -16.42 1.84 18.54
C ARG A 350 -16.09 0.43 19.08
N LYS A 351 -16.10 0.25 20.39
CA LYS A 351 -15.72 -1.03 21.00
C LYS A 351 -16.57 -2.20 20.49
N LYS A 352 -17.90 -2.02 20.43
CA LYS A 352 -18.82 -3.03 19.92
C LYS A 352 -18.57 -3.29 18.44
N THR A 353 -18.43 -2.24 17.63
CA THR A 353 -18.20 -2.36 16.19
C THR A 353 -16.90 -3.08 15.89
N VAL A 354 -15.80 -2.69 16.54
CA VAL A 354 -14.48 -3.34 16.36
C VAL A 354 -14.56 -4.81 16.78
N SER A 355 -15.17 -5.15 17.92
CA SER A 355 -15.25 -6.54 18.38
C SER A 355 -16.02 -7.43 17.39
N VAL A 356 -17.16 -6.95 16.87
CA VAL A 356 -17.94 -7.70 15.87
C VAL A 356 -17.18 -7.86 14.57
N LEU A 357 -16.63 -6.76 14.03
CA LEU A 357 -15.85 -6.81 12.78
C LEU A 357 -14.60 -7.67 12.93
N SER A 358 -13.91 -7.61 14.06
CA SER A 358 -12.74 -8.46 14.32
C SER A 358 -13.11 -9.94 14.30
N ALA A 359 -14.23 -10.34 14.91
CA ALA A 359 -14.68 -11.74 14.85
C ALA A 359 -14.99 -12.17 13.39
N VAL A 360 -15.64 -11.31 12.60
CA VAL A 360 -15.92 -11.57 11.19
C VAL A 360 -14.62 -11.72 10.39
N TYR A 361 -13.65 -10.80 10.58
CA TYR A 361 -12.39 -10.84 9.80
C TYR A 361 -11.42 -11.91 10.28
N LEU A 362 -11.45 -12.31 11.54
CA LEU A 362 -10.74 -13.52 11.99
C LEU A 362 -11.23 -14.76 11.24
N ALA A 363 -12.56 -14.94 11.12
CA ALA A 363 -13.13 -16.04 10.34
C ALA A 363 -12.82 -15.91 8.84
N ALA A 364 -13.00 -14.73 8.24
CA ALA A 364 -12.73 -14.49 6.83
C ALA A 364 -11.25 -14.73 6.48
N SER A 365 -10.31 -14.21 7.29
CA SER A 365 -8.88 -14.43 7.07
C SER A 365 -8.49 -15.91 7.20
N ALA A 366 -9.13 -16.66 8.10
CA ALA A 366 -8.91 -18.10 8.20
C ALA A 366 -9.38 -18.82 6.92
N ILE A 367 -10.53 -18.47 6.38
CA ILE A 367 -11.06 -19.03 5.11
C ILE A 367 -10.10 -18.72 3.95
N ILE A 368 -9.65 -17.47 3.82
CA ILE A 368 -8.70 -17.06 2.77
C ILE A 368 -7.36 -17.78 2.93
N ALA A 369 -6.83 -17.92 4.15
CA ALA A 369 -5.59 -18.65 4.40
C ALA A 369 -5.71 -20.14 4.01
N LEU A 370 -6.87 -20.74 4.22
CA LEU A 370 -7.19 -22.11 3.80
C LEU A 370 -7.45 -22.24 2.29
N GLY A 371 -7.54 -21.16 1.56
CA GLY A 371 -7.69 -21.12 0.10
C GLY A 371 -6.52 -21.76 -0.66
N TYR A 372 -5.37 -21.92 -0.02
CA TYR A 372 -4.21 -22.62 -0.58
C TYR A 372 -4.17 -24.13 -0.20
N SER A 373 -5.11 -24.60 0.61
CA SER A 373 -5.16 -26.00 1.11
C SER A 373 -6.58 -26.58 1.02
N ILE A 374 -7.39 -26.44 2.07
CA ILE A 374 -8.71 -27.09 2.19
C ILE A 374 -9.72 -26.51 1.19
N PHE A 375 -9.70 -25.20 0.98
CA PHE A 375 -10.59 -24.50 0.06
C PHE A 375 -9.87 -24.11 -1.24
N TYR A 376 -8.96 -24.95 -1.70
CA TYR A 376 -8.20 -24.70 -2.92
C TYR A 376 -9.15 -24.57 -4.12
N VAL A 377 -9.12 -23.39 -4.74
CA VAL A 377 -9.82 -23.09 -5.99
C VAL A 377 -8.85 -22.27 -6.84
N GLU A 378 -8.67 -22.68 -8.09
CA GLU A 378 -7.86 -21.96 -9.07
C GLU A 378 -8.74 -21.48 -10.19
N VAL A 379 -8.72 -20.19 -10.47
CA VAL A 379 -9.55 -19.54 -11.48
C VAL A 379 -8.67 -18.70 -12.40
N GLU A 380 -8.92 -18.78 -13.69
CA GLU A 380 -8.33 -17.85 -14.65
C GLU A 380 -9.05 -16.49 -14.56
N LEU A 381 -8.27 -15.44 -14.26
CA LEU A 381 -8.78 -14.09 -14.12
C LEU A 381 -8.85 -13.39 -15.49
N PRO A 382 -9.72 -12.38 -15.67
CA PRO A 382 -9.87 -11.67 -16.95
C PRO A 382 -8.59 -11.03 -17.49
N ASN A 383 -7.62 -10.73 -16.64
CA ASN A 383 -6.30 -10.22 -17.03
C ASN A 383 -5.32 -11.33 -17.47
N GLY A 384 -5.77 -12.58 -17.60
CA GLY A 384 -4.97 -13.72 -18.05
C GLY A 384 -4.11 -14.37 -16.96
N SER A 385 -4.14 -13.87 -15.71
CA SER A 385 -3.46 -14.55 -14.59
C SER A 385 -4.36 -15.63 -13.99
N THR A 386 -3.75 -16.68 -13.45
CA THR A 386 -4.42 -17.67 -12.59
C THR A 386 -4.25 -17.29 -11.13
N GLY A 387 -5.32 -17.41 -10.35
CA GLY A 387 -5.32 -17.04 -8.94
C GLY A 387 -6.22 -17.90 -8.06
N GLN A 388 -5.85 -17.98 -6.79
CA GLN A 388 -6.64 -18.59 -5.73
C GLN A 388 -7.53 -17.54 -5.04
N LEU A 389 -8.21 -17.93 -3.94
CA LEU A 389 -9.16 -17.06 -3.23
C LEU A 389 -8.57 -15.68 -2.87
N LEU A 390 -7.31 -15.62 -2.41
CA LEU A 390 -6.64 -14.37 -2.11
C LEU A 390 -6.51 -13.50 -3.36
N ASP A 391 -6.03 -14.08 -4.45
CA ASP A 391 -5.77 -13.39 -5.71
C ASP A 391 -7.09 -12.90 -6.35
N ILE A 392 -8.17 -13.67 -6.20
CA ILE A 392 -9.52 -13.26 -6.65
C ILE A 392 -9.99 -12.03 -5.89
N MET A 393 -9.84 -12.01 -4.55
CA MET A 393 -10.24 -10.85 -3.72
C MET A 393 -9.39 -9.62 -4.04
N ASP A 394 -8.09 -9.81 -4.23
CA ASP A 394 -7.17 -8.75 -4.64
C ASP A 394 -7.52 -8.19 -6.02
N TYR A 395 -7.77 -9.07 -6.99
CA TYR A 395 -8.16 -8.67 -8.34
C TYR A 395 -9.48 -7.86 -8.36
N ILE A 396 -10.52 -8.34 -7.67
CA ILE A 396 -11.80 -7.64 -7.61
C ILE A 396 -11.62 -6.25 -6.96
N SER A 397 -10.95 -6.18 -5.82
CA SER A 397 -10.79 -4.92 -5.08
C SER A 397 -9.86 -3.95 -5.79
N ASN A 398 -8.65 -4.37 -6.15
CA ASN A 398 -7.58 -3.49 -6.62
C ASN A 398 -7.59 -3.27 -8.13
N SER A 399 -7.86 -4.32 -8.92
CA SER A 399 -7.81 -4.23 -10.38
C SER A 399 -9.11 -3.75 -11.00
N VAL A 400 -10.26 -4.07 -10.39
CA VAL A 400 -11.58 -3.72 -10.94
C VAL A 400 -12.21 -2.54 -10.20
N MET A 401 -12.45 -2.69 -8.89
CA MET A 401 -13.24 -1.69 -8.15
C MET A 401 -12.52 -0.37 -7.97
N MET A 402 -11.26 -0.37 -7.54
CA MET A 402 -10.54 0.86 -7.22
C MET A 402 -10.38 1.79 -8.44
N PRO A 403 -9.91 1.34 -9.62
CA PRO A 403 -9.82 2.21 -10.80
C PRO A 403 -11.19 2.75 -11.24
N PHE A 404 -12.24 1.93 -11.18
CA PHE A 404 -13.60 2.33 -11.48
C PHE A 404 -14.12 3.40 -10.52
N ILE A 405 -13.91 3.23 -9.22
CA ILE A 405 -14.29 4.22 -8.19
C ILE A 405 -13.53 5.52 -8.39
N ALA A 406 -12.22 5.46 -8.66
CA ALA A 406 -11.41 6.63 -8.93
C ALA A 406 -11.90 7.40 -10.15
N LEU A 407 -12.23 6.70 -11.24
CA LEU A 407 -12.83 7.30 -12.43
C LEU A 407 -14.10 8.06 -12.07
N LEU A 408 -15.04 7.42 -11.38
CA LEU A 408 -16.30 8.06 -10.98
C LEU A 408 -16.09 9.22 -9.99
N SER A 409 -15.14 9.09 -9.05
CA SER A 409 -14.78 10.14 -8.10
C SER A 409 -14.21 11.37 -8.82
N THR A 410 -13.32 11.17 -9.79
CA THR A 410 -12.76 12.27 -10.60
C THR A 410 -13.84 12.98 -11.45
N ILE A 411 -14.80 12.22 -12.01
CA ILE A 411 -15.96 12.79 -12.70
C ILE A 411 -16.83 13.60 -11.74
N LEU A 412 -17.15 13.04 -10.57
CA LEU A 412 -17.95 13.75 -9.56
C LEU A 412 -17.31 15.07 -9.15
N ILE A 413 -16.01 15.07 -8.82
CA ILE A 413 -15.30 16.26 -8.34
C ILE A 413 -15.03 17.23 -9.48
N GLY A 414 -14.61 16.72 -10.64
CA GLY A 414 -14.20 17.56 -11.78
C GLY A 414 -15.35 18.25 -12.51
N TRP A 415 -16.52 17.60 -12.58
CA TRP A 415 -17.62 18.02 -13.44
C TRP A 415 -18.93 18.28 -12.70
N VAL A 416 -19.27 17.49 -11.67
CA VAL A 416 -20.56 17.62 -10.98
C VAL A 416 -20.49 18.60 -9.81
N MET A 417 -19.43 18.48 -8.97
CA MET A 417 -19.20 19.36 -7.81
C MET A 417 -18.36 20.59 -8.15
N THR A 418 -17.63 20.55 -9.23
CA THR A 418 -16.55 21.42 -9.65
C THR A 418 -15.29 21.34 -8.77
N PRO A 419 -14.09 21.54 -9.32
CA PRO A 419 -12.83 21.46 -8.56
C PRO A 419 -12.76 22.43 -7.39
N ASP A 420 -13.55 23.50 -7.42
CA ASP A 420 -13.57 24.51 -6.35
C ASP A 420 -14.08 23.92 -5.02
N TYR A 421 -14.89 22.84 -5.06
CA TYR A 421 -15.30 22.12 -3.86
C TYR A 421 -14.10 21.66 -3.02
N VAL A 422 -13.05 21.16 -3.64
CA VAL A 422 -11.82 20.72 -2.98
C VAL A 422 -10.88 21.90 -2.74
N ILE A 423 -10.77 22.81 -3.72
CA ILE A 423 -9.88 23.96 -3.65
C ILE A 423 -10.21 24.86 -2.47
N ASP A 424 -11.50 25.17 -2.24
CA ASP A 424 -11.95 25.98 -1.11
C ASP A 424 -11.56 25.35 0.23
N GLU A 425 -11.64 24.01 0.33
CA GLU A 425 -11.23 23.30 1.53
C GLU A 425 -9.71 23.34 1.73
N MET A 426 -8.92 23.25 0.66
CA MET A 426 -7.47 23.38 0.69
C MET A 426 -6.99 24.80 1.04
N GLU A 427 -7.76 25.83 0.65
CA GLU A 427 -7.48 27.24 0.96
C GLU A 427 -8.11 27.71 2.28
N ARG A 428 -8.76 26.83 3.02
CA ARG A 428 -9.33 27.13 4.33
C ARG A 428 -8.26 27.66 5.28
N ASN A 429 -8.63 28.59 6.15
CA ASN A 429 -7.75 29.25 7.12
C ASN A 429 -6.63 30.10 6.48
N GLY A 430 -6.79 30.58 5.25
CA GLY A 430 -5.80 31.39 4.56
C GLY A 430 -4.61 30.63 4.00
N SER A 431 -4.66 29.30 4.02
CA SER A 431 -3.62 28.45 3.40
C SER A 431 -3.58 28.69 1.88
N ARG A 432 -2.37 28.79 1.31
CA ARG A 432 -2.19 28.98 -0.14
C ARG A 432 -2.05 27.67 -0.86
N PHE A 433 -3.00 27.32 -1.72
CA PHE A 433 -2.95 26.14 -2.58
C PHE A 433 -2.11 26.41 -3.85
N ARG A 434 -0.78 26.23 -3.75
CA ARG A 434 0.15 26.55 -4.83
C ARG A 434 -0.08 25.77 -6.11
N ARG A 435 -0.47 24.49 -6.03
CA ARG A 435 -0.73 23.59 -7.16
C ARG A 435 -2.19 23.66 -7.68
N LYS A 436 -2.95 24.70 -7.36
CA LYS A 436 -4.37 24.90 -7.71
C LYS A 436 -4.66 24.77 -9.22
N LYS A 437 -3.84 25.37 -10.07
CA LYS A 437 -4.02 25.28 -11.54
C LYS A 437 -3.82 23.85 -12.04
N LEU A 438 -2.74 23.21 -11.57
CA LEU A 438 -2.44 21.80 -11.88
C LEU A 438 -3.58 20.89 -11.41
N TYR A 439 -4.03 21.01 -10.17
CA TYR A 439 -5.14 20.26 -9.61
C TYR A 439 -6.40 20.36 -10.50
N ARG A 440 -6.76 21.57 -10.91
CA ARG A 440 -7.96 21.81 -11.73
C ARG A 440 -7.88 21.12 -13.11
N ILE A 441 -6.71 21.14 -13.74
CA ILE A 441 -6.49 20.46 -15.03
C ILE A 441 -6.52 18.94 -14.83
N MET A 442 -5.77 18.46 -13.83
CA MET A 442 -5.65 17.03 -13.54
C MET A 442 -7.01 16.40 -13.22
N ILE A 443 -7.74 16.94 -12.24
CA ILE A 443 -9.00 16.34 -11.78
C ILE A 443 -10.11 16.37 -12.85
N ARG A 444 -10.08 17.36 -13.74
CA ARG A 444 -11.12 17.56 -14.74
C ARG A 444 -10.87 16.78 -16.02
N TYR A 445 -9.63 16.68 -16.48
CA TYR A 445 -9.32 16.16 -17.80
C TYR A 445 -8.36 14.96 -17.75
N VAL A 446 -7.24 15.09 -17.06
CA VAL A 446 -6.17 14.09 -17.14
C VAL A 446 -6.49 12.86 -16.32
N ALA A 447 -6.84 13.03 -15.04
CA ALA A 447 -7.08 11.91 -14.15
C ALA A 447 -8.26 11.02 -14.59
N PRO A 448 -9.42 11.52 -15.08
CA PRO A 448 -10.47 10.66 -15.60
C PRO A 448 -10.01 9.78 -16.76
N VAL A 449 -9.26 10.36 -17.72
CA VAL A 449 -8.72 9.61 -18.86
C VAL A 449 -7.73 8.54 -18.40
N MET A 450 -6.80 8.90 -17.51
CA MET A 450 -5.82 7.97 -16.96
C MET A 450 -6.51 6.82 -16.21
N MET A 451 -7.53 7.12 -15.39
CA MET A 451 -8.27 6.11 -14.65
C MET A 451 -9.09 5.20 -15.57
N PHE A 452 -9.66 5.75 -16.64
CA PHE A 452 -10.36 4.94 -17.63
C PHE A 452 -9.42 3.94 -18.33
N ILE A 453 -8.25 4.41 -18.77
CA ILE A 453 -7.23 3.55 -19.40
C ILE A 453 -6.76 2.47 -18.42
N LEU A 454 -6.46 2.86 -17.17
CA LEU A 454 -6.04 1.90 -16.14
C LEU A 454 -7.12 0.85 -15.85
N PHE A 455 -8.38 1.24 -15.81
CA PHE A 455 -9.51 0.32 -15.64
C PHE A 455 -9.61 -0.67 -16.79
N LEU A 456 -9.49 -0.22 -18.04
CA LEU A 456 -9.53 -1.11 -19.21
C LEU A 456 -8.36 -2.09 -19.24
N GLN A 457 -7.16 -1.62 -18.89
CA GLN A 457 -5.98 -2.47 -18.81
C GLN A 457 -6.12 -3.53 -17.70
N SER A 458 -6.52 -3.11 -16.50
CA SER A 458 -6.61 -4.00 -15.34
C SER A 458 -7.73 -5.05 -15.48
N THR A 459 -8.74 -4.78 -16.31
CA THR A 459 -9.81 -5.73 -16.64
C THR A 459 -9.48 -6.61 -17.85
N GLY A 460 -8.29 -6.48 -18.45
CA GLY A 460 -7.88 -7.28 -19.61
C GLY A 460 -8.51 -6.86 -20.94
N VAL A 461 -9.20 -5.71 -20.99
CA VAL A 461 -9.80 -5.19 -22.25
C VAL A 461 -8.74 -4.59 -23.17
N LEU A 462 -7.70 -3.99 -22.58
CA LEU A 462 -6.50 -3.51 -23.26
C LEU A 462 -5.34 -4.47 -22.89
N SER A 463 -5.22 -5.57 -23.59
CA SER A 463 -4.09 -6.51 -23.47
C SER A 463 -3.09 -6.29 -24.60
#